data_e8f42a3a27e00531d0363503854e24af
#
_entry.id   e8f42a3a27e00531d0363503854e24af
#
_cell.length_a   1.000
_cell.length_b   1.000
_cell.length_c   1.000
_cell.angle_alpha   90.00
_cell.angle_beta   90.00
_cell.angle_gamma   90.00
#
_symmetry.space_group_name_H-M   'P 1'
#
loop_
_entity.id
_entity.type
_entity.pdbx_description
1 polymer ?
#
loop_
_entity_poly.entity_id
_entity_poly.type
_entity_poly.pdbx_seq_one_letter_code
_entity_poly.pdbx_strand_id
1 'polypeptide(L)'
;MLDRFFYWRIRITYGLTVCNEAAELDRLLAFLLEHKDRRDEVIVLQDITVADEAVTAVINRYRPHLIWEQSRLNGDFATFKNQLIDKASGDYLFQLDADEVPGLDLIKSLKKVLAKQRESDCFAVPRINYVDGLTDAYATQRNWQLGPDRRINFPDYQLRLFRLGRDIRWQYRVHEQLRGQQTCHFLPDDQDDRCLMHHKTLSRQIQQNNLYDTLQS
;
A
#
# COMPACT_ATOMS: atom_id res chain seq x y z
N MET A 1 23.44 10.33 -20.85
CA MET A 1 22.80 9.47 -21.88
C MET A 1 22.95 7.96 -21.59
N LEU A 2 23.70 7.56 -20.59
CA LEU A 2 23.88 6.13 -20.18
C LEU A 2 22.77 5.59 -19.25
N ASP A 3 21.90 6.45 -18.71
CA ASP A 3 20.95 6.09 -17.66
C ASP A 3 19.64 5.44 -18.12
N ARG A 4 19.38 5.42 -19.42
CA ARG A 4 18.14 4.87 -19.99
C ARG A 4 18.08 3.34 -20.05
N PHE A 5 19.23 2.65 -19.83
CA PHE A 5 19.34 1.22 -20.14
C PHE A 5 19.21 0.27 -18.93
N PHE A 6 19.07 0.77 -17.68
CA PHE A 6 19.16 -0.11 -16.52
C PHE A 6 17.91 -0.13 -15.60
N TYR A 7 16.80 0.52 -15.94
CA TYR A 7 15.58 0.47 -15.12
C TYR A 7 15.08 -0.98 -14.90
N TRP A 8 15.35 -1.87 -15.84
CA TRP A 8 15.01 -3.29 -15.74
C TRP A 8 15.81 -4.03 -14.66
N ARG A 9 16.92 -3.47 -14.18
CA ARG A 9 17.71 -4.05 -13.06
C ARG A 9 17.10 -3.76 -11.70
N ILE A 10 16.29 -2.72 -11.58
CA ILE A 10 15.60 -2.36 -10.34
C ILE A 10 14.68 -3.50 -9.94
N ARG A 11 14.77 -3.93 -8.70
CA ARG A 11 13.89 -4.91 -8.08
C ARG A 11 12.99 -4.21 -7.07
N ILE A 12 11.71 -4.52 -7.14
CA ILE A 12 10.70 -3.99 -6.23
C ILE A 12 10.19 -5.14 -5.38
N THR A 13 10.14 -4.92 -4.07
CA THR A 13 9.36 -5.74 -3.15
C THR A 13 7.97 -5.14 -3.02
N TYR A 14 6.94 -5.86 -3.40
CA TYR A 14 5.55 -5.53 -3.08
C TYR A 14 5.23 -6.12 -1.72
N GLY A 15 5.15 -5.28 -0.69
CA GLY A 15 4.87 -5.69 0.69
C GLY A 15 3.42 -5.45 1.04
N LEU A 16 2.65 -6.51 1.29
CA LEU A 16 1.22 -6.45 1.53
C LEU A 16 0.92 -6.70 3.00
N THR A 17 0.08 -5.86 3.61
CA THR A 17 -0.49 -6.11 4.94
C THR A 17 -1.94 -6.55 4.80
N VAL A 18 -2.36 -7.56 5.55
CA VAL A 18 -3.72 -8.11 5.51
C VAL A 18 -4.15 -8.62 6.87
N CYS A 19 -5.42 -8.43 7.21
CA CYS A 19 -6.05 -8.96 8.43
C CYS A 19 -7.26 -9.85 8.07
N ASN A 20 -8.33 -9.27 7.54
CA ASN A 20 -9.60 -9.93 7.23
C ASN A 20 -10.14 -9.58 5.83
N GLU A 21 -9.24 -9.15 4.93
CA GLU A 21 -9.53 -8.66 3.58
C GLU A 21 -9.32 -9.78 2.53
N ALA A 22 -9.92 -10.94 2.69
CA ALA A 22 -9.67 -12.09 1.81
C ALA A 22 -9.98 -11.81 0.32
N ALA A 23 -11.11 -11.18 0.02
CA ALA A 23 -11.52 -10.89 -1.35
C ALA A 23 -10.66 -9.79 -1.99
N GLU A 24 -10.30 -8.79 -1.22
CA GLU A 24 -9.42 -7.70 -1.64
C GLU A 24 -8.00 -8.22 -1.89
N LEU A 25 -7.46 -9.02 -0.96
CA LEU A 25 -6.17 -9.67 -1.11
C LEU A 25 -6.10 -10.56 -2.36
N ASP A 26 -7.15 -11.35 -2.63
CA ASP A 26 -7.22 -12.20 -3.82
C ASP A 26 -7.11 -11.38 -5.11
N ARG A 27 -7.85 -10.27 -5.20
CA ARG A 27 -7.78 -9.34 -6.34
C ARG A 27 -6.41 -8.69 -6.49
N LEU A 28 -5.83 -8.21 -5.38
CA LEU A 28 -4.52 -7.56 -5.39
C LEU A 28 -3.41 -8.54 -5.78
N LEU A 29 -3.42 -9.76 -5.24
CA LEU A 29 -2.44 -10.79 -5.58
C LEU A 29 -2.55 -11.23 -7.04
N ALA A 30 -3.77 -11.47 -7.55
CA ALA A 30 -3.99 -11.80 -8.95
C ALA A 30 -3.43 -10.71 -9.87
N PHE A 31 -3.74 -9.44 -9.59
CA PHE A 31 -3.25 -8.29 -10.34
C PHE A 31 -1.73 -8.17 -10.30
N LEU A 32 -1.12 -8.20 -9.12
CA LEU A 32 0.33 -8.04 -8.98
C LEU A 32 1.10 -9.18 -9.67
N LEU A 33 0.67 -10.42 -9.51
CA LEU A 33 1.35 -11.57 -10.09
C LEU A 33 1.26 -11.60 -11.63
N GLU A 34 0.20 -11.04 -12.21
CA GLU A 34 0.05 -10.87 -13.64
C GLU A 34 0.95 -9.75 -14.21
N HIS A 35 1.12 -8.65 -13.47
CA HIS A 35 1.67 -7.41 -14.05
C HIS A 35 3.05 -7.01 -13.53
N LYS A 36 3.51 -7.54 -12.39
CA LYS A 36 4.87 -7.27 -11.86
C LYS A 36 5.97 -7.86 -12.75
N ASP A 37 7.16 -7.32 -12.67
CA ASP A 37 8.35 -7.94 -13.29
C ASP A 37 8.68 -9.27 -12.60
N ARG A 38 9.20 -10.23 -13.36
CA ARG A 38 9.58 -11.58 -12.86
C ARG A 38 10.58 -11.54 -11.71
N ARG A 39 11.42 -10.51 -11.63
CA ARG A 39 12.46 -10.34 -10.61
C ARG A 39 11.95 -9.64 -9.35
N ASP A 40 10.76 -9.08 -9.42
CA ASP A 40 10.12 -8.46 -8.27
C ASP A 40 9.51 -9.54 -7.37
N GLU A 41 9.57 -9.31 -6.08
CA GLU A 41 8.99 -10.22 -5.08
C GLU A 41 7.69 -9.68 -4.51
N VAL A 42 6.90 -10.56 -3.95
CA VAL A 42 5.70 -10.25 -3.17
C VAL A 42 5.85 -10.86 -1.79
N ILE A 43 5.68 -10.04 -0.76
CA ILE A 43 5.64 -10.47 0.64
C ILE A 43 4.25 -10.17 1.18
N VAL A 44 3.59 -11.15 1.76
CA VAL A 44 2.32 -10.98 2.47
C VAL A 44 2.57 -11.12 3.97
N LEU A 45 2.31 -10.06 4.72
CA LEU A 45 2.33 -10.05 6.17
C LEU A 45 0.89 -10.12 6.68
N GLN A 46 0.52 -11.30 7.17
CA GLN A 46 -0.81 -11.56 7.72
C GLN A 46 -0.84 -11.20 9.21
N ASP A 47 -1.78 -10.33 9.59
CA ASP A 47 -2.12 -10.15 11.00
C ASP A 47 -2.93 -11.35 11.50
N ILE A 48 -2.36 -12.05 12.48
CA ILE A 48 -2.99 -13.20 13.16
C ILE A 48 -3.50 -12.86 14.55
N THR A 49 -3.74 -11.58 14.85
CA THR A 49 -4.37 -11.15 16.10
C THR A 49 -5.73 -11.81 16.27
N VAL A 50 -6.51 -11.84 15.19
CA VAL A 50 -7.71 -12.65 15.02
C VAL A 50 -7.53 -13.53 13.80
N ALA A 51 -7.67 -14.84 13.98
CA ALA A 51 -7.49 -15.78 12.87
C ALA A 51 -8.59 -15.59 11.81
N ASP A 52 -8.19 -15.50 10.54
CA ASP A 52 -9.10 -15.48 9.39
C ASP A 52 -8.71 -16.60 8.41
N GLU A 53 -9.55 -17.64 8.39
CA GLU A 53 -9.32 -18.81 7.53
C GLU A 53 -9.46 -18.49 6.04
N ALA A 54 -10.31 -17.52 5.68
CA ALA A 54 -10.51 -17.12 4.29
C ALA A 54 -9.25 -16.42 3.74
N VAL A 55 -8.64 -15.52 4.53
CA VAL A 55 -7.35 -14.90 4.19
C VAL A 55 -6.26 -15.98 4.06
N THR A 56 -6.18 -16.90 5.01
CA THR A 56 -5.21 -18.00 4.98
C THR A 56 -5.39 -18.88 3.73
N ALA A 57 -6.63 -19.18 3.33
CA ALA A 57 -6.92 -19.94 2.12
C ALA A 57 -6.48 -19.20 0.84
N VAL A 58 -6.69 -17.89 0.77
CA VAL A 58 -6.21 -17.06 -0.35
C VAL A 58 -4.68 -17.12 -0.41
N ILE A 59 -3.98 -16.86 0.69
CA ILE A 59 -2.50 -16.90 0.73
C ILE A 59 -1.98 -18.26 0.26
N ASN A 60 -2.57 -19.37 0.73
CA ASN A 60 -2.18 -20.72 0.34
C ASN A 60 -2.33 -20.97 -1.17
N ARG A 61 -3.36 -20.40 -1.82
CA ARG A 61 -3.54 -20.48 -3.27
C ARG A 61 -2.36 -19.90 -4.05
N TYR A 62 -1.79 -18.81 -3.57
CA TYR A 62 -0.68 -18.11 -4.21
C TYR A 62 0.71 -18.44 -3.62
N ARG A 63 0.78 -19.36 -2.66
CA ARG A 63 1.97 -19.72 -1.89
C ARG A 63 3.25 -19.91 -2.71
N PRO A 64 3.23 -20.54 -3.91
CA PRO A 64 4.43 -20.73 -4.73
C PRO A 64 5.04 -19.42 -5.29
N HIS A 65 4.31 -18.32 -5.24
CA HIS A 65 4.65 -17.05 -5.90
C HIS A 65 4.93 -15.90 -4.93
N LEU A 66 4.88 -16.15 -3.61
CA LEU A 66 5.03 -15.12 -2.59
C LEU A 66 5.76 -15.64 -1.34
N ILE A 67 6.28 -14.71 -0.57
CA ILE A 67 6.77 -14.94 0.79
C ILE A 67 5.61 -14.66 1.74
N TRP A 68 5.33 -15.58 2.65
CA TRP A 68 4.27 -15.42 3.65
C TRP A 68 4.87 -15.32 5.04
N GLU A 69 4.58 -14.23 5.71
CA GLU A 69 4.93 -13.96 7.09
C GLU A 69 3.64 -13.77 7.91
N GLN A 70 3.69 -14.19 9.16
CA GLN A 70 2.59 -14.04 10.11
C GLN A 70 3.08 -13.31 11.36
N SER A 71 2.31 -12.35 11.82
CA SER A 71 2.60 -11.62 13.06
C SER A 71 1.31 -11.12 13.69
N ARG A 72 1.37 -10.75 14.96
CA ARG A 72 0.26 -10.07 15.64
C ARG A 72 0.47 -8.57 15.59
N LEU A 73 -0.56 -7.83 15.18
CA LEU A 73 -0.54 -6.37 15.15
C LEU A 73 -0.34 -5.78 16.55
N ASN A 74 -1.00 -6.33 17.58
CA ASN A 74 -0.94 -5.86 18.97
C ASN A 74 -1.17 -4.35 19.14
N GLY A 75 -1.95 -3.73 18.23
CA GLY A 75 -2.24 -2.31 18.22
C GLY A 75 -1.03 -1.42 17.87
N ASP A 76 0.03 -1.97 17.27
CA ASP A 76 1.23 -1.24 16.85
C ASP A 76 1.47 -1.42 15.34
N PHE A 77 0.87 -0.53 14.55
CA PHE A 77 0.95 -0.55 13.09
C PHE A 77 2.38 -0.29 12.58
N ALA A 78 3.15 0.57 13.26
CA ALA A 78 4.51 0.87 12.82
C ALA A 78 5.41 -0.36 12.97
N THR A 79 5.42 -0.99 14.14
CA THR A 79 6.19 -2.23 14.37
C THR A 79 5.75 -3.34 13.43
N PHE A 80 4.44 -3.48 13.19
CA PHE A 80 3.91 -4.47 12.25
C PHE A 80 4.40 -4.22 10.83
N LYS A 81 4.24 -2.99 10.30
CA LYS A 81 4.68 -2.62 8.94
C LYS A 81 6.19 -2.68 8.75
N ASN A 82 6.98 -2.40 9.80
CA ASN A 82 8.44 -2.48 9.73
C ASN A 82 8.95 -3.89 9.47
N GLN A 83 8.20 -4.94 9.81
CA GLN A 83 8.58 -6.32 9.48
C GLN A 83 8.68 -6.55 7.97
N LEU A 84 7.87 -5.86 7.15
CA LEU A 84 8.00 -5.91 5.70
C LEU A 84 9.32 -5.29 5.23
N ILE A 85 9.77 -4.20 5.86
CA ILE A 85 11.05 -3.56 5.55
C ILE A 85 12.21 -4.51 5.85
N ASP A 86 12.14 -5.22 6.99
CA ASP A 86 13.19 -6.13 7.43
C ASP A 86 13.29 -7.39 6.58
N LYS A 87 12.21 -7.79 5.93
CA LYS A 87 12.12 -8.99 5.07
C LYS A 87 12.36 -8.70 3.59
N ALA A 88 12.16 -7.47 3.15
CA ALA A 88 12.25 -7.08 1.76
C ALA A 88 13.69 -7.20 1.22
N SER A 89 13.85 -7.79 0.04
CA SER A 89 15.15 -8.00 -0.63
C SER A 89 15.34 -7.17 -1.90
N GLY A 90 14.35 -6.38 -2.29
CA GLY A 90 14.41 -5.48 -3.44
C GLY A 90 15.29 -4.26 -3.24
N ASP A 91 15.37 -3.41 -4.24
CA ASP A 91 15.98 -2.08 -4.14
C ASP A 91 15.02 -1.06 -3.53
N TYR A 92 13.72 -1.30 -3.72
CA TYR A 92 12.60 -0.50 -3.20
C TYR A 92 11.53 -1.41 -2.59
N LEU A 93 10.86 -0.91 -1.56
CA LEU A 93 9.63 -1.49 -1.04
C LEU A 93 8.44 -0.65 -1.51
N PHE A 94 7.47 -1.28 -2.16
CA PHE A 94 6.16 -0.72 -2.40
C PHE A 94 5.17 -1.39 -1.45
N GLN A 95 4.81 -0.69 -0.41
CA GLN A 95 3.96 -1.20 0.66
C GLN A 95 2.50 -0.86 0.38
N LEU A 96 1.63 -1.86 0.39
CA LEU A 96 0.21 -1.76 0.07
C LEU A 96 -0.61 -2.40 1.18
N ASP A 97 -1.75 -1.80 1.48
CA ASP A 97 -2.78 -2.47 2.27
C ASP A 97 -3.61 -3.37 1.32
N ALA A 98 -4.17 -4.47 1.82
CA ALA A 98 -4.84 -5.46 0.97
C ALA A 98 -6.01 -4.90 0.13
N ASP A 99 -6.61 -3.80 0.57
CA ASP A 99 -7.71 -3.09 -0.10
C ASP A 99 -7.24 -1.95 -1.03
N GLU A 100 -5.93 -1.84 -1.30
CA GLU A 100 -5.35 -0.88 -2.23
C GLU A 100 -4.85 -1.59 -3.50
N VAL A 101 -5.43 -1.29 -4.64
CA VAL A 101 -5.01 -1.87 -5.93
C VAL A 101 -4.32 -0.78 -6.78
N PRO A 102 -3.05 -0.95 -7.17
CA PRO A 102 -2.38 0.00 -8.05
C PRO A 102 -2.94 -0.07 -9.46
N GLY A 103 -3.02 1.08 -10.13
CA GLY A 103 -3.36 1.13 -11.55
C GLY A 103 -2.29 0.46 -12.42
N LEU A 104 -2.67 0.00 -13.60
CA LEU A 104 -1.78 -0.73 -14.50
C LEU A 104 -0.63 0.14 -15.02
N ASP A 105 -0.92 1.40 -15.38
CA ASP A 105 0.12 2.35 -15.83
C ASP A 105 1.09 2.70 -14.70
N LEU A 106 0.60 2.74 -13.44
CA LEU A 106 1.47 2.90 -12.28
C LEU A 106 2.51 1.77 -12.25
N ILE A 107 2.09 0.51 -12.24
CA ILE A 107 2.99 -0.64 -12.20
C ILE A 107 3.96 -0.67 -13.39
N LYS A 108 3.45 -0.46 -14.61
CA LYS A 108 4.26 -0.51 -15.84
C LYS A 108 5.30 0.61 -15.94
N SER A 109 4.99 1.79 -15.43
CA SER A 109 5.89 2.94 -15.48
C SER A 109 6.87 3.02 -14.31
N LEU A 110 6.59 2.33 -13.19
CA LEU A 110 7.24 2.53 -11.91
C LEU A 110 8.77 2.44 -12.00
N LYS A 111 9.33 1.38 -12.56
CA LYS A 111 10.79 1.22 -12.68
C LYS A 111 11.46 2.31 -13.51
N LYS A 112 10.76 2.86 -14.51
CA LYS A 112 11.28 3.98 -15.31
C LYS A 112 11.31 5.26 -14.48
N VAL A 113 10.30 5.50 -13.65
CA VAL A 113 10.26 6.63 -12.72
C VAL A 113 11.37 6.51 -11.68
N LEU A 114 11.51 5.35 -11.04
CA LEU A 114 12.58 5.07 -10.06
C LEU A 114 13.98 5.27 -10.65
N ALA A 115 14.22 4.82 -11.87
CA ALA A 115 15.48 5.02 -12.57
C ALA A 115 15.75 6.49 -12.90
N LYS A 116 14.72 7.28 -13.17
CA LYS A 116 14.82 8.71 -13.48
C LYS A 116 15.03 9.55 -12.21
N GLN A 117 14.41 9.14 -11.10
CA GLN A 117 14.39 9.88 -9.83
C GLN A 117 15.30 9.21 -8.78
N ARG A 118 16.56 8.88 -9.16
CA ARG A 118 17.49 8.14 -8.32
C ARG A 118 17.86 8.82 -7.00
N GLU A 119 17.76 10.14 -6.95
CA GLU A 119 18.08 10.91 -5.75
C GLU A 119 16.94 10.91 -4.73
N SER A 120 15.75 10.40 -5.12
CA SER A 120 14.62 10.33 -4.22
C SER A 120 14.66 9.07 -3.37
N ASP A 121 14.48 9.26 -2.07
CA ASP A 121 14.41 8.17 -1.09
C ASP A 121 13.00 7.60 -0.98
N CYS A 122 12.00 8.46 -1.17
CA CYS A 122 10.58 8.12 -1.01
C CYS A 122 9.77 8.70 -2.18
N PHE A 123 8.65 8.05 -2.46
CA PHE A 123 7.70 8.45 -3.49
C PHE A 123 6.30 8.51 -2.90
N ALA A 124 5.68 9.67 -3.02
CA ALA A 124 4.30 9.87 -2.66
C ALA A 124 3.41 9.41 -3.82
N VAL A 125 2.62 8.38 -3.56
CA VAL A 125 1.74 7.75 -4.56
C VAL A 125 0.34 8.31 -4.39
N PRO A 126 -0.29 8.87 -5.44
CA PRO A 126 -1.65 9.38 -5.35
C PRO A 126 -2.64 8.23 -5.16
N ARG A 127 -3.63 8.43 -4.29
CA ARG A 127 -4.67 7.45 -4.01
C ARG A 127 -6.04 8.05 -4.27
N ILE A 128 -6.89 7.27 -4.92
CA ILE A 128 -8.30 7.57 -5.14
C ILE A 128 -9.11 6.77 -4.14
N ASN A 129 -9.83 7.47 -3.26
CA ASN A 129 -10.66 6.85 -2.25
C ASN A 129 -12.12 6.93 -2.66
N TYR A 130 -12.79 5.78 -2.67
CA TYR A 130 -14.24 5.66 -2.78
C TYR A 130 -14.82 4.92 -1.58
N VAL A 131 -15.97 5.39 -1.12
CA VAL A 131 -16.75 4.71 -0.06
C VAL A 131 -18.17 4.50 -0.56
N ASP A 132 -18.51 3.25 -0.84
CA ASP A 132 -19.85 2.87 -1.28
C ASP A 132 -20.87 3.13 -0.18
N GLY A 133 -21.97 3.78 -0.52
CA GLY A 133 -23.00 4.18 0.43
C GLY A 133 -22.66 5.46 1.21
N LEU A 134 -21.59 6.19 0.84
CA LEU A 134 -21.23 7.45 1.48
C LEU A 134 -22.31 8.50 1.26
N THR A 135 -22.79 9.08 2.37
CA THR A 135 -23.72 10.23 2.37
C THR A 135 -22.96 11.54 2.53
N ASP A 136 -23.49 12.63 2.00
CA ASP A 136 -22.89 13.96 2.15
C ASP A 136 -22.86 14.40 3.63
N ALA A 137 -23.88 14.00 4.41
CA ALA A 137 -23.90 14.25 5.85
C ALA A 137 -22.71 13.58 6.57
N TYR A 138 -22.40 12.32 6.24
CA TYR A 138 -21.27 11.63 6.84
C TYR A 138 -19.94 12.24 6.40
N ALA A 139 -19.79 12.59 5.12
CA ALA A 139 -18.59 13.26 4.62
C ALA A 139 -18.36 14.61 5.33
N THR A 140 -19.41 15.41 5.50
CA THR A 140 -19.37 16.69 6.24
C THR A 140 -18.97 16.47 7.70
N GLN A 141 -19.57 15.49 8.37
CA GLN A 141 -19.22 15.16 9.77
C GLN A 141 -17.74 14.79 9.94
N ARG A 142 -17.13 14.15 8.92
CA ARG A 142 -15.72 13.75 8.92
C ARG A 142 -14.77 14.80 8.33
N ASN A 143 -15.28 15.97 7.94
CA ASN A 143 -14.51 17.01 7.24
C ASN A 143 -13.85 16.51 5.94
N TRP A 144 -14.49 15.57 5.24
CA TRP A 144 -13.99 15.07 3.97
C TRP A 144 -14.42 15.97 2.82
N GLN A 145 -13.47 16.28 1.95
CA GLN A 145 -13.74 16.98 0.70
C GLN A 145 -14.13 15.97 -0.38
N LEU A 146 -15.33 16.17 -0.98
CA LEU A 146 -15.80 15.33 -2.08
C LEU A 146 -15.59 16.07 -3.40
N GLY A 147 -14.89 15.43 -4.32
CA GLY A 147 -14.84 15.84 -5.73
C GLY A 147 -16.19 15.61 -6.44
N PRO A 148 -16.34 16.17 -7.65
CA PRO A 148 -17.57 16.01 -8.47
C PRO A 148 -17.90 14.53 -8.77
N ASP A 149 -16.88 13.70 -8.85
CA ASP A 149 -16.92 12.25 -9.09
C ASP A 149 -16.95 11.43 -7.79
N ARG A 150 -17.21 12.08 -6.65
CA ARG A 150 -17.26 11.51 -5.30
C ARG A 150 -15.94 10.94 -4.77
N ARG A 151 -14.81 11.30 -5.34
CA ARG A 151 -13.48 11.02 -4.77
C ARG A 151 -13.32 11.79 -3.46
N ILE A 152 -12.83 11.09 -2.45
CA ILE A 152 -12.62 11.66 -1.12
C ILE A 152 -11.19 12.19 -1.02
N ASN A 153 -11.06 13.50 -0.71
CA ASN A 153 -9.78 14.19 -0.45
C ASN A 153 -8.72 14.01 -1.56
N PHE A 154 -9.12 13.83 -2.81
CA PHE A 154 -8.18 13.61 -3.93
C PHE A 154 -7.41 14.91 -4.28
N PRO A 155 -6.10 14.82 -4.58
CA PRO A 155 -5.24 13.64 -4.48
C PRO A 155 -4.82 13.35 -3.02
N ASP A 156 -5.04 12.11 -2.58
CA ASP A 156 -4.62 11.63 -1.27
C ASP A 156 -3.24 10.95 -1.40
N TYR A 157 -2.17 11.73 -1.29
CA TYR A 157 -0.83 11.21 -1.46
C TYR A 157 -0.35 10.36 -0.29
N GLN A 158 0.03 9.11 -0.58
CA GLN A 158 0.50 8.14 0.39
C GLN A 158 2.00 7.85 0.22
N LEU A 159 2.77 7.89 1.30
CA LEU A 159 4.18 7.51 1.30
C LEU A 159 4.29 5.97 1.32
N ARG A 160 4.05 5.34 0.18
CA ARG A 160 3.94 3.88 0.04
C ARG A 160 5.14 3.22 -0.62
N LEU A 161 5.95 4.00 -1.34
CA LEU A 161 7.07 3.50 -2.11
C LEU A 161 8.36 4.20 -1.66
N PHE A 162 9.35 3.42 -1.23
CA PHE A 162 10.60 3.99 -0.72
C PHE A 162 11.79 3.04 -0.92
N ARG A 163 12.98 3.63 -0.92
CA ARG A 163 14.24 2.92 -1.11
C ARG A 163 14.60 2.09 0.11
N LEU A 164 14.98 0.84 -0.11
CA LEU A 164 15.56 -0.02 0.92
C LEU A 164 17.07 0.30 1.13
N GLY A 165 17.61 -0.15 2.25
CA GLY A 165 19.00 0.15 2.62
C GLY A 165 19.22 1.59 3.09
N ARG A 166 18.16 2.32 3.39
CA ARG A 166 18.15 3.61 4.06
C ARG A 166 17.54 3.46 5.46
N ASP A 167 17.82 4.42 6.33
CA ASP A 167 17.21 4.47 7.68
C ASP A 167 15.77 5.02 7.61
N ILE A 168 14.94 4.37 6.78
CA ILE A 168 13.52 4.70 6.60
C ILE A 168 12.70 3.67 7.33
N ARG A 169 11.84 4.14 8.27
CA ARG A 169 10.99 3.29 9.13
C ARG A 169 9.65 3.94 9.40
N TRP A 170 8.64 3.12 9.62
CA TRP A 170 7.39 3.54 10.21
C TRP A 170 7.57 3.85 11.70
N GLN A 171 6.98 4.94 12.16
CA GLN A 171 6.97 5.38 13.54
C GLN A 171 5.54 5.66 13.98
N TYR A 172 5.29 5.61 15.28
CA TYR A 172 4.01 5.73 15.97
C TYR A 172 3.11 4.50 15.83
N ARG A 173 2.54 4.10 16.96
CA ARG A 173 1.71 2.90 17.07
C ARG A 173 0.43 2.98 16.24
N VAL A 174 -0.22 4.16 16.27
CA VAL A 174 -1.45 4.48 15.52
C VAL A 174 -1.19 5.75 14.72
N HIS A 175 -1.80 5.87 13.53
CA HIS A 175 -1.48 6.92 12.55
C HIS A 175 0.01 6.95 12.21
N GLU A 176 0.53 5.79 11.97
CA GLU A 176 1.94 5.58 11.66
C GLU A 176 2.40 6.46 10.49
N GLN A 177 3.58 7.01 10.62
CA GLN A 177 4.20 7.89 9.64
C GLN A 177 5.54 7.32 9.21
N LEU A 178 5.81 7.34 7.91
CA LEU A 178 7.12 7.00 7.38
C LEU A 178 8.11 8.12 7.71
N ARG A 179 9.25 7.77 8.29
CA ARG A 179 10.29 8.72 8.72
C ARG A 179 11.67 8.24 8.27
N GLY A 180 12.64 9.16 8.25
CA GLY A 180 14.03 8.90 7.85
C GLY A 180 14.33 9.29 6.40
N GLN A 181 13.32 9.45 5.54
CA GLN A 181 13.51 9.94 4.17
C GLN A 181 14.00 11.40 4.17
N GLN A 182 14.97 11.70 3.32
CA GLN A 182 15.48 13.06 3.12
C GLN A 182 14.80 13.74 1.92
N THR A 183 14.44 12.96 0.92
CA THR A 183 13.84 13.44 -0.32
C THR A 183 12.59 12.65 -0.67
N CYS A 184 11.56 13.33 -1.17
CA CYS A 184 10.32 12.71 -1.61
C CYS A 184 9.92 13.23 -2.99
N HIS A 185 9.60 12.32 -3.90
CA HIS A 185 9.07 12.63 -5.22
C HIS A 185 7.58 12.29 -5.28
N PHE A 186 6.77 13.25 -5.74
CA PHE A 186 5.34 13.04 -5.93
C PHE A 186 5.10 12.43 -7.33
N LEU A 187 4.43 11.29 -7.36
CA LEU A 187 4.01 10.68 -8.62
C LEU A 187 2.85 11.48 -9.23
N PRO A 188 2.71 11.48 -10.59
CA PRO A 188 1.63 12.20 -11.23
C PRO A 188 0.25 11.62 -10.87
N ASP A 189 -0.74 12.50 -10.71
CA ASP A 189 -2.14 12.22 -10.37
C ASP A 189 -3.11 12.56 -11.51
N ASP A 190 -2.57 12.75 -12.70
CA ASP A 190 -3.28 13.20 -13.91
C ASP A 190 -4.13 12.13 -14.59
N GLN A 191 -3.95 10.86 -14.22
CA GLN A 191 -4.69 9.71 -14.74
C GLN A 191 -4.96 8.69 -13.64
N ASP A 192 -6.18 8.17 -13.59
CA ASP A 192 -6.61 7.18 -12.58
C ASP A 192 -5.73 5.93 -12.56
N ASP A 193 -5.32 5.47 -13.74
CA ASP A 193 -4.49 4.27 -13.89
C ASP A 193 -3.03 4.46 -13.38
N ARG A 194 -2.69 5.67 -12.93
CA ARG A 194 -1.44 6.01 -12.23
C ARG A 194 -1.60 6.17 -10.72
N CYS A 195 -2.79 5.89 -10.20
CA CYS A 195 -3.11 6.03 -8.79
C CYS A 195 -3.28 4.66 -8.11
N LEU A 196 -3.29 4.67 -6.79
CA LEU A 196 -3.82 3.56 -5.99
C LEU A 196 -5.34 3.69 -5.94
N MET A 197 -6.05 2.62 -6.25
CA MET A 197 -7.49 2.52 -6.08
C MET A 197 -7.80 1.94 -4.72
N HIS A 198 -8.54 2.68 -3.91
CA HIS A 198 -8.93 2.28 -2.55
C HIS A 198 -10.45 2.37 -2.42
N HIS A 199 -11.09 1.22 -2.39
CA HIS A 199 -12.54 1.09 -2.43
C HIS A 199 -13.05 0.39 -1.19
N LYS A 200 -13.95 1.04 -0.44
CA LYS A 200 -14.53 0.51 0.79
C LYS A 200 -16.06 0.67 0.79
N THR A 201 -16.71 -0.12 1.62
CA THR A 201 -18.11 0.16 2.00
C THR A 201 -18.15 1.10 3.21
N LEU A 202 -19.22 1.86 3.34
CA LEU A 202 -19.41 2.75 4.50
C LEU A 202 -19.37 1.98 5.82
N SER A 203 -19.96 0.78 5.88
CA SER A 203 -19.94 -0.05 7.08
C SER A 203 -18.51 -0.40 7.51
N ARG A 204 -17.65 -0.77 6.56
CA ARG A 204 -16.24 -1.09 6.84
C ARG A 204 -15.45 0.15 7.27
N GLN A 205 -15.71 1.29 6.65
CA GLN A 205 -15.10 2.57 7.04
C GLN A 205 -15.47 2.97 8.47
N ILE A 206 -16.74 2.78 8.86
CA ILE A 206 -17.18 3.05 10.23
C ILE A 206 -16.50 2.11 11.23
N GLN A 207 -16.41 0.82 10.92
CA GLN A 207 -15.71 -0.16 11.80
C GLN A 207 -14.23 0.22 12.00
N GLN A 208 -13.56 0.61 10.94
CA GLN A 208 -12.15 1.03 11.00
C GLN A 208 -11.96 2.29 11.85
N ASN A 209 -12.84 3.29 11.68
CA ASN A 209 -12.79 4.50 12.48
C ASN A 209 -12.98 4.20 13.98
N ASN A 210 -13.95 3.35 14.32
CA ASN A 210 -14.20 2.94 15.71
C ASN A 210 -13.00 2.19 16.32
N LEU A 211 -12.31 1.36 15.52
CA LEU A 211 -11.08 0.69 15.97
C LEU A 211 -9.99 1.71 16.31
N TYR A 212 -9.76 2.69 15.44
CA TYR A 212 -8.76 3.74 15.69
C TYR A 212 -9.10 4.56 16.94
N ASP A 213 -10.37 4.93 17.11
CA ASP A 213 -10.83 5.68 18.29
C ASP A 213 -10.57 4.87 19.59
N THR A 214 -10.74 3.54 19.55
CA THR A 214 -10.46 2.65 20.68
C THR A 214 -8.96 2.50 20.98
N LEU A 215 -8.11 2.50 19.95
CA LEU A 215 -6.66 2.35 20.13
C LEU A 215 -5.97 3.64 20.62
N GLN A 216 -6.65 4.78 20.55
CA GLN A 216 -6.15 6.09 21.01
C GLN A 216 -6.55 6.39 22.45
N SER A 217 -7.55 5.70 22.99
CA SER A 217 -8.04 5.82 24.37
C SER A 217 -7.18 5.00 25.35
#